data_748ea99047edc74d0f18fd4773621a78
#
_entry.id   748ea99047edc74d0f18fd4773621a78
#
_cell.length_a   1.000
_cell.length_b   1.000
_cell.length_c   1.000
_cell.angle_alpha   90.00
_cell.angle_beta   90.00
_cell.angle_gamma   90.00
#
_symmetry.space_group_name_H-M   'P 1'
#
loop_
_entity.id
_entity.type
_entity.pdbx_description
1 polymer ?
#
loop_
_entity_poly.entity_id
_entity_poly.type
_entity_poly.pdbx_seq_one_letter_code
_entity_poly.pdbx_strand_id
1 'polypeptide(L)'
;MPEASKRPAVVVLSSLFPSSVQPGAGLFVRERMFRVGRRLPLCVVAPSPWFPLQALLRRWRPHFRPGAPGYEQQQGFDVWYPRFFSVPSALKRLDGLAMAFGAYPRLRALKRMGRLDLIDAHFGYPDGYAAVLLGRWLGVPVTITLRGTELRHAADPVLRPLLLKALLGADRVFAVAGALKQVAVSIGVPAEKVTVVGNGVDTTRFVPLDRADARAALGLPSDVPVLVSVGGLVERKGFHRVIELLPRLRERWPGLIYLVVGGASAEGNNRPQLEQQVAQLGLGDTVRFLGSLPPDALKQPLSAADVFVLSTRNEGWANVFLEAMACGLPVVTTDVGGNREVVDRESLGFVVPFGDAEALETALDRALAAPWDRAAIRHHAEQNAWDGRVDLLCAAFAEMTRSTGATMAEAPQSSKV
;
A
#
# COMPACT_ATOMS: atom_id res chain seq x y z
N MET A 1 16.34 -39.14 7.96
CA MET A 1 15.38 -38.06 8.19
C MET A 1 15.71 -36.97 7.16
N PRO A 2 14.79 -36.46 6.34
CA PRO A 2 15.10 -35.34 5.45
C PRO A 2 15.49 -34.14 6.32
N GLU A 3 16.64 -33.55 6.05
CA GLU A 3 17.08 -32.31 6.68
C GLU A 3 15.93 -31.28 6.61
N ALA A 4 15.50 -30.78 7.76
CA ALA A 4 14.48 -29.75 7.81
C ALA A 4 15.02 -28.57 6.99
N SER A 5 14.46 -28.35 5.79
CA SER A 5 14.86 -27.29 4.86
C SER A 5 14.95 -25.96 5.63
N LYS A 6 16.15 -25.42 5.75
CA LYS A 6 16.40 -24.15 6.45
C LYS A 6 15.47 -23.08 5.88
N ARG A 7 14.64 -22.49 6.73
CA ARG A 7 13.76 -21.39 6.32
C ARG A 7 14.60 -20.17 5.91
N PRO A 8 14.38 -19.59 4.73
CA PRO A 8 15.19 -18.46 4.27
C PRO A 8 15.01 -17.24 5.17
N ALA A 9 16.14 -16.58 5.49
CA ALA A 9 16.13 -15.31 6.21
C ALA A 9 15.93 -14.16 5.20
N VAL A 10 14.79 -13.47 5.31
CA VAL A 10 14.39 -12.40 4.40
C VAL A 10 14.72 -11.04 4.97
N VAL A 11 15.40 -10.20 4.21
CA VAL A 11 15.55 -8.78 4.52
C VAL A 11 14.64 -7.97 3.63
N VAL A 12 13.67 -7.29 4.23
CA VAL A 12 12.80 -6.33 3.55
C VAL A 12 13.55 -5.02 3.34
N LEU A 13 13.65 -4.55 2.11
CA LEU A 13 14.22 -3.24 1.78
C LEU A 13 13.10 -2.30 1.32
N SER A 14 12.77 -1.29 2.12
CA SER A 14 11.74 -0.31 1.78
C SER A 14 11.99 1.05 2.41
N SER A 15 12.15 2.08 1.59
CA SER A 15 12.28 3.46 2.06
C SER A 15 10.97 4.03 2.63
N LEU A 16 9.84 3.44 2.27
CA LEU A 16 8.53 3.76 2.84
C LEU A 16 8.14 2.67 3.84
N PHE A 17 8.47 2.89 5.10
CA PHE A 17 8.16 1.98 6.20
C PHE A 17 7.82 2.78 7.47
N PRO A 18 6.90 2.30 8.34
CA PRO A 18 6.54 3.01 9.56
C PRO A 18 7.73 3.21 10.50
N SER A 19 7.73 4.34 11.20
CA SER A 19 8.66 4.63 12.30
C SER A 19 7.92 5.38 13.42
N SER A 20 8.54 5.52 14.59
CA SER A 20 7.97 6.29 15.70
C SER A 20 7.66 7.74 15.33
N VAL A 21 8.39 8.32 14.37
CA VAL A 21 8.18 9.69 13.89
C VAL A 21 7.22 9.79 12.69
N GLN A 22 6.95 8.68 12.00
CA GLN A 22 6.02 8.57 10.88
C GLN A 22 5.25 7.25 10.93
N PRO A 23 4.35 7.06 11.91
CA PRO A 23 3.70 5.77 12.15
C PRO A 23 2.77 5.32 11.03
N GLY A 24 2.27 6.24 10.20
CA GLY A 24 1.40 5.94 9.05
C GLY A 24 2.13 5.62 7.75
N ALA A 25 3.46 5.84 7.68
CA ALA A 25 4.20 5.68 6.44
C ALA A 25 4.37 4.18 6.08
N GLY A 26 3.87 3.75 4.92
CA GLY A 26 4.08 2.38 4.43
C GLY A 26 3.47 1.27 5.30
N LEU A 27 2.38 1.54 6.02
CA LEU A 27 1.67 0.53 6.82
C LEU A 27 1.35 -0.75 6.03
N PHE A 28 1.00 -0.61 4.76
CA PHE A 28 0.70 -1.75 3.88
C PHE A 28 1.91 -2.66 3.61
N VAL A 29 3.14 -2.13 3.67
CA VAL A 29 4.38 -2.93 3.60
C VAL A 29 4.53 -3.71 4.90
N ARG A 30 4.42 -3.04 6.04
CA ARG A 30 4.52 -3.66 7.37
C ARG A 30 3.46 -4.76 7.54
N GLU A 31 2.20 -4.46 7.23
CA GLU A 31 1.10 -5.41 7.38
C GLU A 31 1.33 -6.70 6.58
N ARG A 32 1.84 -6.59 5.35
CA ARG A 32 2.20 -7.75 4.53
C ARG A 32 3.41 -8.49 5.09
N MET A 33 4.51 -7.76 5.31
CA MET A 33 5.80 -8.41 5.57
C MET A 33 5.92 -8.94 7.01
N PHE A 34 5.24 -8.34 7.99
CA PHE A 34 5.22 -8.92 9.33
C PHE A 34 4.39 -10.21 9.40
N ARG A 35 3.41 -10.40 8.51
CA ARG A 35 2.73 -11.70 8.35
C ARG A 35 3.66 -12.75 7.74
N VAL A 36 4.47 -12.39 6.74
CA VAL A 36 5.55 -13.24 6.25
C VAL A 36 6.54 -13.55 7.37
N GLY A 37 6.91 -12.55 8.18
CA GLY A 37 7.85 -12.68 9.30
C GLY A 37 7.38 -13.61 10.42
N ARG A 38 6.06 -13.86 10.55
CA ARG A 38 5.53 -14.90 11.46
C ARG A 38 5.81 -16.32 10.98
N ARG A 39 6.16 -16.50 9.71
CA ARG A 39 6.42 -17.80 9.07
C ARG A 39 7.89 -18.00 8.70
N LEU A 40 8.61 -16.92 8.39
CA LEU A 40 10.03 -16.92 7.99
C LEU A 40 10.83 -15.95 8.86
N PRO A 41 12.11 -16.24 9.14
CA PRO A 41 13.00 -15.24 9.74
C PRO A 41 13.03 -13.96 8.91
N LEU A 42 12.70 -12.82 9.52
CA LEU A 42 12.56 -11.57 8.80
C LEU A 42 13.08 -10.39 9.62
N CYS A 43 13.72 -9.45 8.95
CA CYS A 43 14.02 -8.13 9.46
C CYS A 43 13.85 -7.07 8.37
N VAL A 44 13.83 -5.80 8.76
CA VAL A 44 13.59 -4.69 7.85
C VAL A 44 14.76 -3.73 7.83
N VAL A 45 15.14 -3.31 6.65
CA VAL A 45 16.06 -2.19 6.41
C VAL A 45 15.28 -1.13 5.63
N ALA A 46 14.99 -0.01 6.28
CA ALA A 46 14.19 1.09 5.76
C ALA A 46 15.05 2.34 5.53
N PRO A 47 15.77 2.46 4.40
CA PRO A 47 16.70 3.55 4.17
C PRO A 47 16.00 4.91 4.19
N SER A 48 16.52 5.84 4.99
CA SER A 48 15.94 7.17 5.17
C SER A 48 16.75 8.22 4.38
N PRO A 49 16.11 9.03 3.52
CA PRO A 49 16.79 10.06 2.74
C PRO A 49 17.32 11.17 3.65
N TRP A 50 18.55 11.57 3.41
CA TRP A 50 19.25 12.58 4.20
C TRP A 50 20.11 13.49 3.30
N PHE A 51 20.29 14.74 3.70
CA PHE A 51 21.29 15.67 3.15
C PHE A 51 21.72 16.70 4.20
N PRO A 52 22.96 17.31 4.09
CA PRO A 52 23.57 18.11 5.15
C PRO A 52 22.73 19.29 5.68
N LEU A 53 22.00 19.98 4.83
CA LEU A 53 21.19 21.17 5.19
C LEU A 53 19.73 20.84 5.61
N GLN A 54 19.40 19.58 5.79
CA GLN A 54 18.04 19.15 6.11
C GLN A 54 17.52 19.72 7.44
N ALA A 55 18.39 19.89 8.43
CA ALA A 55 18.01 20.49 9.72
C ALA A 55 17.61 21.96 9.59
N LEU A 56 18.25 22.71 8.67
CA LEU A 56 17.92 24.10 8.39
C LEU A 56 16.55 24.20 7.69
N LEU A 57 16.28 23.33 6.71
CA LEU A 57 15.00 23.30 6.02
C LEU A 57 13.82 22.97 6.95
N ARG A 58 14.04 22.21 8.02
CA ARG A 58 13.00 21.91 9.02
C ARG A 58 12.55 23.15 9.81
N ARG A 59 13.36 24.21 9.91
CA ARG A 59 12.94 25.49 10.53
C ARG A 59 11.80 26.15 9.76
N TRP A 60 11.77 25.95 8.42
CA TRP A 60 10.76 26.52 7.52
C TRP A 60 9.64 25.53 7.17
N ARG A 61 9.95 24.20 7.25
CA ARG A 61 9.02 23.10 6.98
C ARG A 61 9.18 22.01 8.05
N PRO A 62 8.54 22.15 9.22
CA PRO A 62 8.77 21.25 10.38
C PRO A 62 8.57 19.75 10.09
N HIS A 63 7.64 19.43 9.19
CA HIS A 63 7.35 18.02 8.82
C HIS A 63 8.20 17.49 7.66
N PHE A 64 9.18 18.26 7.18
CA PHE A 64 10.01 17.86 6.07
C PHE A 64 11.01 16.78 6.49
N ARG A 65 10.85 15.55 5.96
CA ARG A 65 11.72 14.39 6.21
C ARG A 65 12.12 14.28 7.68
N PRO A 66 11.20 14.00 8.60
CA PRO A 66 11.51 13.88 10.02
C PRO A 66 12.64 12.89 10.22
N GLY A 67 13.48 13.12 11.23
CA GLY A 67 14.65 12.26 11.50
C GLY A 67 14.20 10.89 11.98
N ALA A 68 14.27 9.89 11.13
CA ALA A 68 14.03 8.52 11.55
C ALA A 68 15.06 8.08 12.60
N PRO A 69 14.69 7.25 13.58
CA PRO A 69 15.63 6.61 14.50
C PRO A 69 16.59 5.71 13.72
N GLY A 70 17.74 5.40 14.29
CA GLY A 70 18.69 4.47 13.63
C GLY A 70 18.19 3.02 13.63
N TYR A 71 17.41 2.66 14.67
CA TYR A 71 16.89 1.33 14.92
C TYR A 71 15.62 1.42 15.77
N GLU A 72 14.68 0.52 15.51
CA GLU A 72 13.50 0.25 16.35
C GLU A 72 13.18 -1.25 16.35
N GLN A 73 12.54 -1.72 17.40
CA GLN A 73 11.87 -3.01 17.39
C GLN A 73 10.35 -2.78 17.27
N GLN A 74 9.72 -3.35 16.25
CA GLN A 74 8.30 -3.22 15.99
C GLN A 74 7.63 -4.59 15.98
N GLN A 75 6.69 -4.84 16.86
CA GLN A 75 5.97 -6.13 16.97
C GLN A 75 6.91 -7.37 17.02
N GLY A 76 8.09 -7.22 17.63
CA GLY A 76 9.10 -8.27 17.72
C GLY A 76 10.09 -8.34 16.54
N PHE A 77 9.92 -7.51 15.50
CA PHE A 77 10.82 -7.46 14.35
C PHE A 77 11.82 -6.32 14.45
N ASP A 78 13.06 -6.59 14.06
CA ASP A 78 14.11 -5.58 13.97
C ASP A 78 13.92 -4.71 12.73
N VAL A 79 13.96 -3.39 12.91
CA VAL A 79 13.85 -2.39 11.84
C VAL A 79 15.00 -1.40 11.94
N TRP A 80 15.84 -1.33 10.92
CA TRP A 80 16.96 -0.36 10.83
C TRP A 80 16.65 0.70 9.78
N TYR A 81 17.03 1.96 10.07
CA TYR A 81 16.84 3.11 9.21
C TYR A 81 18.20 3.74 8.80
N PRO A 82 19.02 3.05 7.99
CA PRO A 82 20.27 3.61 7.51
C PRO A 82 20.00 4.86 6.67
N ARG A 83 20.88 5.87 6.80
CA ARG A 83 20.73 7.10 6.01
C ARG A 83 21.38 6.93 4.64
N PHE A 84 20.77 7.54 3.62
CA PHE A 84 21.37 7.68 2.31
C PHE A 84 21.25 9.11 1.79
N PHE A 85 22.22 9.55 1.00
CA PHE A 85 22.24 10.89 0.45
C PHE A 85 21.15 11.06 -0.62
N SER A 86 20.26 12.04 -0.45
CA SER A 86 19.20 12.34 -1.42
C SER A 86 18.80 13.81 -1.34
N VAL A 87 19.08 14.56 -2.40
CA VAL A 87 18.67 15.96 -2.53
C VAL A 87 17.19 16.04 -2.93
N PRO A 88 16.37 16.85 -2.24
CA PRO A 88 14.97 17.04 -2.59
C PRO A 88 14.81 17.57 -4.01
N SER A 89 13.92 16.94 -4.78
CA SER A 89 13.58 17.33 -6.16
C SER A 89 14.72 17.36 -7.18
N ALA A 90 15.96 17.04 -6.76
CA ALA A 90 17.12 17.06 -7.64
C ALA A 90 17.87 15.73 -7.60
N LEU A 91 18.62 15.41 -8.66
CA LEU A 91 19.50 14.24 -8.77
C LEU A 91 18.81 12.89 -8.48
N LYS A 92 17.49 12.80 -8.72
CA LYS A 92 16.69 11.61 -8.41
C LYS A 92 17.19 10.32 -9.05
N ARG A 93 17.85 10.42 -10.20
CA ARG A 93 18.52 9.30 -10.86
C ARG A 93 19.65 8.63 -10.05
N LEU A 94 20.19 9.33 -9.04
CA LEU A 94 21.25 8.82 -8.18
C LEU A 94 20.72 8.21 -6.88
N ASP A 95 19.45 8.42 -6.54
CA ASP A 95 18.87 7.97 -5.27
C ASP A 95 19.03 6.45 -5.07
N GLY A 96 18.83 5.64 -6.12
CA GLY A 96 18.98 4.19 -6.03
C GLY A 96 20.42 3.74 -5.71
N LEU A 97 21.41 4.37 -6.34
CA LEU A 97 22.84 4.09 -6.06
C LEU A 97 23.22 4.56 -4.65
N ALA A 98 22.83 5.78 -4.28
CA ALA A 98 23.12 6.33 -2.95
C ALA A 98 22.45 5.48 -1.85
N MET A 99 21.24 4.99 -2.08
CA MET A 99 20.53 4.08 -1.18
C MET A 99 21.27 2.75 -1.03
N ALA A 100 21.78 2.18 -2.13
CA ALA A 100 22.57 0.95 -2.08
C ALA A 100 23.81 1.13 -1.19
N PHE A 101 24.57 2.20 -1.38
CA PHE A 101 25.73 2.50 -0.52
C PHE A 101 25.35 2.73 0.95
N GLY A 102 24.25 3.46 1.21
CA GLY A 102 23.77 3.74 2.58
C GLY A 102 23.32 2.48 3.32
N ALA A 103 22.65 1.54 2.62
CA ALA A 103 22.16 0.29 3.19
C ALA A 103 23.22 -0.82 3.28
N TYR A 104 24.25 -0.79 2.41
CA TYR A 104 25.24 -1.86 2.29
C TYR A 104 25.90 -2.29 3.62
N PRO A 105 26.38 -1.37 4.50
CA PRO A 105 27.02 -1.79 5.75
C PRO A 105 26.10 -2.66 6.61
N ARG A 106 24.82 -2.31 6.68
CA ARG A 106 23.81 -3.05 7.46
C ARG A 106 23.53 -4.41 6.85
N LEU A 107 23.27 -4.48 5.54
CA LEU A 107 22.98 -5.75 4.86
C LEU A 107 24.19 -6.69 4.91
N ARG A 108 25.40 -6.17 4.75
CA ARG A 108 26.65 -6.96 4.90
C ARG A 108 26.78 -7.54 6.30
N ALA A 109 26.46 -6.77 7.34
CA ALA A 109 26.46 -7.26 8.72
C ALA A 109 25.43 -8.37 8.93
N LEU A 110 24.18 -8.19 8.42
CA LEU A 110 23.12 -9.20 8.46
C LEU A 110 23.53 -10.49 7.75
N LYS A 111 24.20 -10.39 6.58
CA LYS A 111 24.71 -11.56 5.87
C LYS A 111 25.75 -12.31 6.66
N ARG A 112 26.71 -11.61 7.27
CA ARG A 112 27.74 -12.22 8.12
C ARG A 112 27.15 -12.96 9.34
N MET A 113 26.01 -12.48 9.84
CA MET A 113 25.25 -13.11 10.94
C MET A 113 24.34 -14.27 10.48
N GLY A 114 24.33 -14.61 9.20
CA GLY A 114 23.40 -15.63 8.64
C GLY A 114 21.92 -15.19 8.64
N ARG A 115 21.65 -13.88 8.67
CA ARG A 115 20.30 -13.30 8.72
C ARG A 115 19.89 -12.66 7.38
N LEU A 116 20.53 -13.03 6.27
CA LEU A 116 20.23 -12.55 4.92
C LEU A 116 20.47 -13.66 3.89
N ASP A 117 19.39 -14.30 3.48
CA ASP A 117 19.38 -15.27 2.39
C ASP A 117 18.69 -14.70 1.13
N LEU A 118 17.83 -13.65 1.28
CA LEU A 118 17.08 -13.00 0.20
C LEU A 118 16.79 -11.54 0.56
N ILE A 119 16.81 -10.63 -0.44
CA ILE A 119 16.33 -9.24 -0.32
C ILE A 119 14.97 -9.13 -1.01
N ASP A 120 13.93 -8.75 -0.25
CA ASP A 120 12.61 -8.39 -0.80
C ASP A 120 12.43 -6.88 -0.79
N ALA A 121 12.53 -6.24 -1.96
CA ALA A 121 12.37 -4.80 -2.10
C ALA A 121 10.92 -4.41 -2.40
N HIS A 122 10.48 -3.31 -1.83
CA HIS A 122 9.21 -2.70 -2.16
C HIS A 122 9.43 -1.41 -2.92
N PHE A 123 8.68 -1.26 -4.05
CA PHE A 123 8.85 -0.26 -5.11
C PHE A 123 10.02 -0.56 -6.06
N GLY A 124 9.80 -0.27 -7.36
CA GLY A 124 10.78 -0.54 -8.39
C GLY A 124 11.99 0.41 -8.34
N TYR A 125 11.77 1.69 -8.01
CA TYR A 125 12.81 2.71 -7.89
C TYR A 125 12.46 3.70 -6.76
N PRO A 126 13.41 4.12 -5.92
CA PRO A 126 14.84 3.76 -5.89
C PRO A 126 15.15 2.41 -5.23
N ASP A 127 14.21 1.84 -4.47
CA ASP A 127 14.40 0.68 -3.59
C ASP A 127 14.81 -0.58 -4.35
N GLY A 128 14.05 -0.97 -5.38
CA GLY A 128 14.35 -2.14 -6.20
C GLY A 128 15.67 -2.03 -6.93
N TYR A 129 16.02 -0.85 -7.44
CA TYR A 129 17.31 -0.61 -8.06
C TYR A 129 18.47 -0.79 -7.05
N ALA A 130 18.32 -0.25 -5.84
CA ALA A 130 19.28 -0.43 -4.76
C ALA A 130 19.39 -1.91 -4.36
N ALA A 131 18.26 -2.63 -4.25
CA ALA A 131 18.23 -4.05 -3.91
C ALA A 131 18.99 -4.90 -4.91
N VAL A 132 18.83 -4.66 -6.22
CA VAL A 132 19.54 -5.38 -7.28
C VAL A 132 21.06 -5.17 -7.19
N LEU A 133 21.52 -3.95 -6.89
CA LEU A 133 22.94 -3.68 -6.66
C LEU A 133 23.43 -4.43 -5.42
N LEU A 134 22.69 -4.36 -4.32
CA LEU A 134 23.01 -5.03 -3.06
C LEU A 134 23.02 -6.54 -3.20
N GLY A 135 22.05 -7.11 -3.91
CA GLY A 135 21.97 -8.54 -4.21
C GLY A 135 23.21 -9.04 -4.95
N ARG A 136 23.65 -8.30 -5.99
CA ARG A 136 24.89 -8.60 -6.73
C ARG A 136 26.13 -8.50 -5.86
N TRP A 137 26.26 -7.45 -5.04
CA TRP A 137 27.42 -7.25 -4.16
C TRP A 137 27.51 -8.29 -3.04
N LEU A 138 26.37 -8.79 -2.58
CA LEU A 138 26.28 -9.73 -1.47
C LEU A 138 26.06 -11.17 -1.91
N GLY A 139 25.81 -11.44 -3.21
CA GLY A 139 25.54 -12.78 -3.74
C GLY A 139 24.27 -13.38 -3.13
N VAL A 140 23.16 -12.65 -3.15
CA VAL A 140 21.83 -13.10 -2.70
C VAL A 140 20.74 -12.76 -3.71
N PRO A 141 19.72 -13.60 -3.86
CA PRO A 141 18.60 -13.32 -4.75
C PRO A 141 17.78 -12.11 -4.28
N VAL A 142 17.12 -11.48 -5.25
CA VAL A 142 16.32 -10.25 -5.05
C VAL A 142 14.93 -10.40 -5.63
N THR A 143 13.93 -10.07 -4.84
CA THR A 143 12.57 -9.82 -5.32
C THR A 143 12.22 -8.34 -5.27
N ILE A 144 11.34 -7.90 -6.17
CA ILE A 144 10.80 -6.53 -6.17
C ILE A 144 9.28 -6.61 -6.19
N THR A 145 8.62 -5.93 -5.25
CA THR A 145 7.15 -5.77 -5.23
C THR A 145 6.76 -4.38 -5.73
N LEU A 146 6.03 -4.31 -6.85
CA LEU A 146 5.46 -3.10 -7.41
C LEU A 146 4.22 -2.66 -6.61
N ARG A 147 4.13 -1.36 -6.27
CA ARG A 147 3.14 -0.83 -5.34
C ARG A 147 2.28 0.33 -5.88
N GLY A 148 2.60 0.86 -7.08
CA GLY A 148 1.86 1.93 -7.76
C GLY A 148 2.69 3.16 -8.16
N THR A 149 3.86 3.39 -7.56
CA THR A 149 4.76 4.49 -8.00
C THR A 149 5.32 4.27 -9.39
N GLU A 150 5.32 3.03 -9.85
CA GLU A 150 5.86 2.56 -11.12
C GLU A 150 5.16 3.18 -12.33
N LEU A 151 3.86 3.47 -12.25
CA LEU A 151 3.13 4.21 -13.28
C LEU A 151 3.81 5.55 -13.60
N ARG A 152 4.14 6.32 -12.56
CA ARG A 152 4.81 7.61 -12.71
C ARG A 152 6.25 7.44 -13.19
N HIS A 153 6.98 6.45 -12.66
CA HIS A 153 8.37 6.22 -13.07
C HIS A 153 8.48 5.68 -14.49
N ALA A 154 7.51 4.89 -14.96
CA ALA A 154 7.45 4.41 -16.35
C ALA A 154 7.18 5.54 -17.35
N ALA A 155 6.46 6.58 -16.94
CA ALA A 155 6.21 7.78 -17.76
C ALA A 155 7.38 8.79 -17.74
N ASP A 156 8.27 8.71 -16.75
CA ASP A 156 9.42 9.61 -16.62
C ASP A 156 10.60 9.14 -17.48
N PRO A 157 11.06 9.93 -18.46
CA PRO A 157 12.12 9.50 -19.40
C PRO A 157 13.47 9.27 -18.68
N VAL A 158 13.72 9.87 -17.52
CA VAL A 158 14.95 9.71 -16.74
C VAL A 158 14.89 8.49 -15.83
N LEU A 159 13.73 8.22 -15.22
CA LEU A 159 13.56 7.13 -14.26
C LEU A 159 13.15 5.80 -14.90
N ARG A 160 12.46 5.83 -16.05
CA ARG A 160 12.05 4.62 -16.78
C ARG A 160 13.20 3.64 -17.07
N PRO A 161 14.37 4.05 -17.58
CA PRO A 161 15.49 3.12 -17.80
C PRO A 161 16.01 2.50 -16.53
N LEU A 162 16.00 3.24 -15.41
CA LEU A 162 16.45 2.76 -14.10
C LEU A 162 15.45 1.77 -13.51
N LEU A 163 14.15 2.05 -13.64
CA LEU A 163 13.09 1.14 -13.29
C LEU A 163 13.20 -0.18 -14.07
N LEU A 164 13.32 -0.11 -15.40
CA LEU A 164 13.49 -1.30 -16.26
C LEU A 164 14.73 -2.11 -15.84
N LYS A 165 15.87 -1.45 -15.61
CA LYS A 165 17.10 -2.11 -15.18
C LYS A 165 16.93 -2.81 -13.81
N ALA A 166 16.17 -2.22 -12.89
CA ALA A 166 15.84 -2.84 -11.60
C ALA A 166 15.00 -4.10 -11.82
N LEU A 167 13.90 -4.00 -12.57
CA LEU A 167 12.97 -5.11 -12.77
C LEU A 167 13.60 -6.26 -13.57
N LEU A 168 14.42 -5.98 -14.59
CA LEU A 168 15.16 -7.01 -15.32
C LEU A 168 16.26 -7.64 -14.45
N GLY A 169 16.86 -6.88 -13.53
CA GLY A 169 17.93 -7.35 -12.65
C GLY A 169 17.44 -8.14 -11.43
N ALA A 170 16.16 -8.07 -11.06
CA ALA A 170 15.58 -8.88 -10.01
C ALA A 170 15.40 -10.34 -10.45
N ASP A 171 15.44 -11.30 -9.53
CA ASP A 171 15.17 -12.71 -9.82
C ASP A 171 13.67 -12.96 -10.03
N ARG A 172 12.82 -12.28 -9.26
CA ARG A 172 11.35 -12.31 -9.43
C ARG A 172 10.75 -10.93 -9.14
N VAL A 173 9.68 -10.60 -9.84
CA VAL A 173 8.92 -9.37 -9.62
C VAL A 173 7.51 -9.74 -9.19
N PHE A 174 7.03 -9.13 -8.11
CA PHE A 174 5.63 -9.18 -7.71
C PHE A 174 4.93 -7.88 -8.04
N ALA A 175 3.68 -7.94 -8.41
CA ALA A 175 2.83 -6.76 -8.57
C ALA A 175 1.59 -6.91 -7.68
N VAL A 176 1.17 -5.84 -7.02
CA VAL A 176 -0.06 -5.89 -6.20
C VAL A 176 -1.33 -5.87 -7.03
N ALA A 177 -1.23 -5.58 -8.34
CA ALA A 177 -2.35 -5.57 -9.28
C ALA A 177 -1.89 -5.96 -10.68
N GLY A 178 -2.78 -6.54 -11.48
CA GLY A 178 -2.55 -6.83 -12.90
C GLY A 178 -2.24 -5.58 -13.70
N ALA A 179 -2.87 -4.45 -13.37
CA ALA A 179 -2.55 -3.15 -13.96
C ALA A 179 -1.06 -2.78 -13.82
N LEU A 180 -0.45 -3.05 -12.66
CA LEU A 180 0.99 -2.81 -12.43
C LEU A 180 1.88 -3.81 -13.17
N LYS A 181 1.43 -5.07 -13.31
CA LYS A 181 2.07 -6.04 -14.20
C LYS A 181 2.10 -5.53 -15.63
N GLN A 182 0.97 -5.01 -16.14
CA GLN A 182 0.91 -4.44 -17.50
C GLN A 182 1.86 -3.25 -17.67
N VAL A 183 2.00 -2.39 -16.66
CA VAL A 183 3.00 -1.30 -16.68
C VAL A 183 4.42 -1.86 -16.80
N ALA A 184 4.78 -2.88 -16.03
CA ALA A 184 6.10 -3.50 -16.14
C ALA A 184 6.34 -4.12 -17.52
N VAL A 185 5.35 -4.84 -18.06
CA VAL A 185 5.42 -5.45 -19.39
C VAL A 185 5.55 -4.39 -20.47
N SER A 186 4.80 -3.30 -20.41
CA SER A 186 4.82 -2.21 -21.39
C SER A 186 6.17 -1.49 -21.50
N ILE A 187 7.00 -1.55 -20.46
CA ILE A 187 8.36 -0.99 -20.49
C ILE A 187 9.43 -2.01 -20.87
N GLY A 188 9.06 -3.29 -21.10
CA GLY A 188 9.96 -4.33 -21.60
C GLY A 188 10.32 -5.43 -20.60
N VAL A 189 9.61 -5.58 -19.47
CA VAL A 189 9.80 -6.70 -18.54
C VAL A 189 9.02 -7.93 -19.06
N PRO A 190 9.65 -9.13 -19.16
CA PRO A 190 8.94 -10.36 -19.53
C PRO A 190 7.75 -10.65 -18.62
N ALA A 191 6.60 -11.01 -19.19
CA ALA A 191 5.36 -11.21 -18.44
C ALA A 191 5.44 -12.36 -17.43
N GLU A 192 6.20 -13.40 -17.74
CA GLU A 192 6.45 -14.57 -16.87
C GLU A 192 7.28 -14.22 -15.63
N LYS A 193 8.07 -13.16 -15.68
CA LYS A 193 8.86 -12.66 -14.55
C LYS A 193 8.00 -11.95 -13.51
N VAL A 194 6.79 -11.51 -13.87
CA VAL A 194 5.91 -10.73 -13.01
C VAL A 194 4.72 -11.57 -12.55
N THR A 195 4.68 -11.85 -11.25
CA THR A 195 3.56 -12.56 -10.61
C THR A 195 2.67 -11.55 -9.88
N VAL A 196 1.35 -11.62 -10.12
CA VAL A 196 0.40 -10.77 -9.39
C VAL A 196 0.09 -11.41 -8.05
N VAL A 197 0.39 -10.66 -6.96
CA VAL A 197 0.05 -11.03 -5.58
C VAL A 197 -0.49 -9.79 -4.89
N GLY A 198 -1.80 -9.62 -4.93
CA GLY A 198 -2.52 -8.50 -4.31
C GLY A 198 -2.26 -8.39 -2.80
N ASN A 199 -2.65 -7.27 -2.20
CA ASN A 199 -2.70 -7.19 -0.75
C ASN A 199 -3.94 -7.94 -0.25
N GLY A 200 -3.86 -8.48 0.96
CA GLY A 200 -4.98 -9.11 1.64
C GLY A 200 -5.66 -8.16 2.63
N VAL A 201 -6.71 -8.66 3.25
CA VAL A 201 -7.40 -8.00 4.37
C VAL A 201 -7.32 -8.86 5.63
N ASP A 202 -7.32 -8.19 6.78
CA ASP A 202 -7.40 -8.85 8.10
C ASP A 202 -8.87 -9.00 8.50
N THR A 203 -9.45 -10.15 8.20
CA THR A 203 -10.86 -10.47 8.46
C THR A 203 -11.18 -10.74 9.94
N THR A 204 -10.17 -10.78 10.80
CA THR A 204 -10.35 -10.83 12.26
C THR A 204 -10.44 -9.43 12.87
N ARG A 205 -9.77 -8.46 12.25
CA ARG A 205 -9.82 -7.04 12.61
C ARG A 205 -11.06 -6.36 12.03
N PHE A 206 -11.28 -6.53 10.73
CA PHE A 206 -12.42 -5.99 10.02
C PHE A 206 -13.56 -7.00 10.02
N VAL A 207 -14.42 -6.86 11.02
CA VAL A 207 -15.63 -7.64 11.21
C VAL A 207 -16.83 -6.70 11.23
N PRO A 208 -17.98 -7.06 10.64
CA PRO A 208 -19.17 -6.25 10.75
C PRO A 208 -19.60 -6.17 12.22
N LEU A 209 -19.87 -4.95 12.67
CA LEU A 209 -20.58 -4.69 13.94
C LEU A 209 -22.09 -4.62 13.65
N ASP A 210 -22.89 -4.75 14.68
CA ASP A 210 -24.30 -4.40 14.57
C ASP A 210 -24.46 -2.95 14.08
N ARG A 211 -25.28 -2.78 13.04
CA ARG A 211 -25.41 -1.50 12.35
C ARG A 211 -26.07 -0.44 13.24
N ALA A 212 -27.04 -0.82 14.05
CA ALA A 212 -27.75 0.10 14.94
C ALA A 212 -26.78 0.57 16.04
N ASP A 213 -26.01 -0.33 16.63
CA ASP A 213 -25.01 -0.01 17.65
C ASP A 213 -23.89 0.87 17.06
N ALA A 214 -23.40 0.56 15.86
CA ALA A 214 -22.37 1.35 15.18
C ALA A 214 -22.86 2.78 14.86
N ARG A 215 -24.13 2.94 14.46
CA ARG A 215 -24.76 4.24 14.23
C ARG A 215 -24.98 5.01 15.52
N ALA A 216 -25.52 4.37 16.54
CA ALA A 216 -25.74 4.99 17.86
C ALA A 216 -24.46 5.55 18.44
N ALA A 217 -23.35 4.77 18.38
CA ALA A 217 -22.05 5.21 18.88
C ALA A 217 -21.43 6.39 18.09
N LEU A 218 -21.86 6.62 16.86
CA LEU A 218 -21.49 7.79 16.03
C LEU A 218 -22.52 8.93 16.08
N GLY A 219 -23.60 8.79 16.87
CA GLY A 219 -24.70 9.74 16.90
C GLY A 219 -25.40 9.91 15.54
N LEU A 220 -25.53 8.82 14.78
CA LEU A 220 -26.21 8.80 13.49
C LEU A 220 -27.66 8.35 13.67
N PRO A 221 -28.62 8.95 12.93
CA PRO A 221 -29.99 8.43 12.88
C PRO A 221 -30.02 7.01 12.29
N SER A 222 -31.02 6.21 12.71
CA SER A 222 -31.15 4.80 12.32
C SER A 222 -31.55 4.59 10.87
N ASP A 223 -32.29 5.53 10.29
CA ASP A 223 -33.10 5.43 9.06
C ASP A 223 -32.57 6.28 7.89
N VAL A 224 -31.48 7.01 8.07
CA VAL A 224 -30.90 7.83 7.00
C VAL A 224 -29.83 7.06 6.21
N PRO A 225 -29.67 7.35 4.90
CA PRO A 225 -28.55 6.81 4.12
C PRO A 225 -27.21 7.36 4.60
N VAL A 226 -26.19 6.51 4.60
CA VAL A 226 -24.85 6.88 5.06
C VAL A 226 -23.80 6.43 4.05
N LEU A 227 -23.07 7.39 3.48
CA LEU A 227 -21.86 7.17 2.70
C LEU A 227 -20.64 7.25 3.61
N VAL A 228 -19.57 6.50 3.30
CA VAL A 228 -18.29 6.60 3.99
C VAL A 228 -17.13 6.56 3.02
N SER A 229 -16.11 7.38 3.29
CA SER A 229 -14.79 7.29 2.65
C SER A 229 -13.69 7.25 3.70
N VAL A 230 -12.65 6.44 3.46
CA VAL A 230 -11.50 6.29 4.34
C VAL A 230 -10.22 6.50 3.57
N GLY A 231 -9.32 7.37 4.05
CA GLY A 231 -8.02 7.58 3.44
C GLY A 231 -7.34 8.88 3.86
N GLY A 232 -6.10 9.08 3.45
CA GLY A 232 -5.42 10.38 3.62
C GLY A 232 -6.20 11.50 2.90
N LEU A 233 -6.41 12.63 3.57
CA LEU A 233 -7.14 13.76 3.00
C LEU A 233 -6.24 14.52 2.02
N VAL A 234 -6.08 13.94 0.83
CA VAL A 234 -5.32 14.49 -0.30
C VAL A 234 -6.17 14.53 -1.55
N GLU A 235 -5.91 15.49 -2.43
CA GLU A 235 -6.72 15.76 -3.62
C GLU A 235 -6.96 14.51 -4.49
N ARG A 236 -5.93 13.68 -4.70
CA ARG A 236 -6.04 12.49 -5.54
C ARG A 236 -7.05 11.47 -5.05
N LYS A 237 -7.38 11.43 -3.74
CA LYS A 237 -8.38 10.52 -3.16
C LYS A 237 -9.83 10.89 -3.49
N GLY A 238 -10.08 12.15 -3.92
CA GLY A 238 -11.33 12.56 -4.52
C GLY A 238 -12.50 12.79 -3.56
N PHE A 239 -12.24 13.05 -2.27
CA PHE A 239 -13.30 13.42 -1.31
C PHE A 239 -14.13 14.61 -1.79
N HIS A 240 -13.46 15.62 -2.40
CA HIS A 240 -14.12 16.81 -2.97
C HIS A 240 -15.12 16.46 -4.07
N ARG A 241 -14.85 15.42 -4.91
CA ARG A 241 -15.77 14.98 -5.98
C ARG A 241 -17.03 14.35 -5.41
N VAL A 242 -16.92 13.63 -4.30
CA VAL A 242 -18.10 13.09 -3.60
C VAL A 242 -18.91 14.23 -2.97
N ILE A 243 -18.26 15.19 -2.30
CA ILE A 243 -18.91 16.36 -1.68
C ILE A 243 -19.66 17.18 -2.73
N GLU A 244 -19.13 17.35 -3.94
CA GLU A 244 -19.75 18.08 -5.05
C GLU A 244 -21.10 17.48 -5.48
N LEU A 245 -21.27 16.15 -5.34
CA LEU A 245 -22.50 15.44 -5.73
C LEU A 245 -23.59 15.44 -4.63
N LEU A 246 -23.21 15.73 -3.38
CA LEU A 246 -24.14 15.61 -2.24
C LEU A 246 -25.40 16.49 -2.36
N PRO A 247 -25.38 17.74 -2.91
CA PRO A 247 -26.59 18.52 -3.08
C PRO A 247 -27.67 17.77 -3.89
N ARG A 248 -27.31 17.17 -5.03
CA ARG A 248 -28.20 16.41 -5.88
C ARG A 248 -28.64 15.08 -5.26
N LEU A 249 -27.73 14.38 -4.60
CA LEU A 249 -28.03 13.13 -3.91
C LEU A 249 -29.02 13.36 -2.75
N ARG A 250 -28.94 14.47 -2.03
CA ARG A 250 -29.86 14.82 -0.94
C ARG A 250 -31.30 15.07 -1.41
N GLU A 251 -31.51 15.51 -2.65
CA GLU A 251 -32.87 15.67 -3.22
C GLU A 251 -33.55 14.31 -3.30
N ARG A 252 -32.83 13.24 -3.64
CA ARG A 252 -33.36 11.87 -3.73
C ARG A 252 -33.27 11.10 -2.41
N TRP A 253 -32.29 11.43 -1.58
CA TRP A 253 -32.00 10.76 -0.32
C TRP A 253 -31.99 11.76 0.84
N PRO A 254 -33.19 12.21 1.30
CA PRO A 254 -33.30 13.15 2.43
C PRO A 254 -32.58 12.61 3.67
N GLY A 255 -31.85 13.48 4.37
CA GLY A 255 -31.08 13.11 5.55
C GLY A 255 -29.77 12.38 5.28
N LEU A 256 -29.36 12.20 4.01
CA LEU A 256 -28.08 11.59 3.64
C LEU A 256 -26.93 12.18 4.44
N ILE A 257 -26.07 11.30 5.02
CA ILE A 257 -24.86 11.67 5.73
C ILE A 257 -23.64 11.10 5.01
N TYR A 258 -22.59 11.89 4.92
CA TYR A 258 -21.28 11.46 4.39
C TYR A 258 -20.21 11.51 5.49
N LEU A 259 -19.68 10.34 5.83
CA LEU A 259 -18.61 10.18 6.81
C LEU A 259 -17.25 10.26 6.09
N VAL A 260 -16.42 11.21 6.48
CA VAL A 260 -15.05 11.40 5.98
C VAL A 260 -14.07 10.99 7.06
N VAL A 261 -13.40 9.85 6.85
CA VAL A 261 -12.43 9.29 7.80
C VAL A 261 -11.03 9.45 7.25
N GLY A 262 -10.19 10.19 7.95
CA GLY A 262 -8.80 10.40 7.57
C GLY A 262 -8.24 11.73 8.05
N GLY A 263 -6.98 11.96 7.72
CA GLY A 263 -6.25 13.16 8.10
C GLY A 263 -5.12 13.47 7.13
N ALA A 264 -4.24 14.36 7.54
CA ALA A 264 -3.02 14.70 6.81
C ALA A 264 -2.16 13.47 6.55
N SER A 265 -1.49 13.43 5.41
CA SER A 265 -0.55 12.39 5.03
C SER A 265 0.78 12.99 4.55
N ALA A 266 1.75 12.13 4.22
CA ALA A 266 3.00 12.58 3.62
C ALA A 266 2.81 13.30 2.25
N GLU A 267 1.67 13.07 1.58
CA GLU A 267 1.32 13.72 0.31
C GLU A 267 0.67 15.10 0.49
N GLY A 268 0.26 15.45 1.70
CA GLY A 268 -0.36 16.75 2.02
C GLY A 268 -1.55 16.65 2.95
N ASN A 269 -2.31 17.75 3.02
CA ASN A 269 -3.52 17.89 3.81
C ASN A 269 -4.54 18.77 3.06
N ASN A 270 -5.58 18.18 2.54
CA ASN A 270 -6.66 18.86 1.81
C ASN A 270 -7.88 19.17 2.69
N ARG A 271 -7.80 18.90 3.99
CA ARG A 271 -8.94 19.09 4.91
C ARG A 271 -9.49 20.51 4.89
N PRO A 272 -8.68 21.59 4.96
CA PRO A 272 -9.21 22.95 4.94
C PRO A 272 -10.04 23.25 3.68
N GLN A 273 -9.59 22.77 2.51
CA GLN A 273 -10.31 22.94 1.24
C GLN A 273 -11.63 22.18 1.20
N LEU A 274 -11.66 20.96 1.77
CA LEU A 274 -12.89 20.17 1.90
C LEU A 274 -13.89 20.84 2.86
N GLU A 275 -13.45 21.36 4.00
CA GLU A 275 -14.30 22.09 4.95
C GLU A 275 -14.85 23.39 4.32
N GLN A 276 -14.03 24.10 3.54
CA GLN A 276 -14.49 25.28 2.79
C GLN A 276 -15.55 24.90 1.75
N GLN A 277 -15.36 23.81 1.00
CA GLN A 277 -16.33 23.32 0.02
C GLN A 277 -17.64 22.92 0.69
N VAL A 278 -17.60 22.24 1.81
CA VAL A 278 -18.78 21.87 2.63
C VAL A 278 -19.54 23.13 3.05
N ALA A 279 -18.86 24.17 3.53
CA ALA A 279 -19.47 25.43 3.92
C ALA A 279 -20.10 26.16 2.73
N GLN A 280 -19.41 26.23 1.59
CA GLN A 280 -19.92 26.88 0.36
C GLN A 280 -21.16 26.20 -0.19
N LEU A 281 -21.28 24.88 -0.06
CA LEU A 281 -22.42 24.10 -0.53
C LEU A 281 -23.54 23.95 0.53
N GLY A 282 -23.40 24.53 1.73
CA GLY A 282 -24.37 24.41 2.80
C GLY A 282 -24.55 22.98 3.33
N LEU A 283 -23.46 22.19 3.38
CA LEU A 283 -23.49 20.76 3.71
C LEU A 283 -23.01 20.45 5.15
N GLY A 284 -23.02 21.44 6.05
CA GLY A 284 -22.52 21.29 7.41
C GLY A 284 -23.16 20.15 8.20
N ASP A 285 -24.46 19.91 8.03
CA ASP A 285 -25.20 18.82 8.68
C ASP A 285 -25.05 17.47 7.94
N THR A 286 -24.52 17.49 6.71
CA THR A 286 -24.41 16.31 5.83
C THR A 286 -23.04 15.66 5.94
N VAL A 287 -21.98 16.44 5.98
CA VAL A 287 -20.60 15.92 5.97
C VAL A 287 -20.02 15.92 7.38
N ARG A 288 -19.60 14.74 7.85
CA ARG A 288 -18.98 14.57 9.15
C ARG A 288 -17.53 14.12 9.02
N PHE A 289 -16.60 14.97 9.44
CA PHE A 289 -15.17 14.65 9.48
C PHE A 289 -14.83 13.94 10.79
N LEU A 290 -14.54 12.64 10.73
CA LEU A 290 -14.21 11.83 11.92
C LEU A 290 -12.72 11.90 12.30
N GLY A 291 -11.88 12.55 11.48
CA GLY A 291 -10.44 12.58 11.70
C GLY A 291 -9.75 11.25 11.36
N SER A 292 -8.46 11.15 11.71
CA SER A 292 -7.71 9.90 11.56
C SER A 292 -8.10 8.92 12.66
N LEU A 293 -8.51 7.72 12.28
CA LEU A 293 -8.81 6.64 13.21
C LEU A 293 -7.72 5.55 13.14
N PRO A 294 -7.41 4.90 14.27
CA PRO A 294 -6.57 3.71 14.23
C PRO A 294 -7.28 2.58 13.47
N PRO A 295 -6.53 1.62 12.86
CA PRO A 295 -7.12 0.56 12.05
C PRO A 295 -8.23 -0.24 12.74
N ASP A 296 -8.10 -0.49 14.05
CA ASP A 296 -9.09 -1.25 14.83
C ASP A 296 -10.42 -0.50 15.03
N ALA A 297 -10.40 0.84 14.95
CA ALA A 297 -11.60 1.67 15.06
C ALA A 297 -12.33 1.87 13.72
N LEU A 298 -11.70 1.57 12.58
CA LEU A 298 -12.30 1.77 11.25
C LEU A 298 -13.54 0.91 11.01
N LYS A 299 -13.63 -0.26 11.63
CA LYS A 299 -14.80 -1.14 11.53
C LYS A 299 -16.10 -0.45 11.95
N GLN A 300 -16.04 0.52 12.85
CA GLN A 300 -17.22 1.24 13.34
C GLN A 300 -17.87 2.12 12.26
N PRO A 301 -17.20 3.13 11.65
CA PRO A 301 -17.79 3.90 10.57
C PRO A 301 -18.09 3.05 9.32
N LEU A 302 -17.31 1.98 9.05
CA LEU A 302 -17.61 1.05 7.97
C LEU A 302 -18.90 0.26 8.21
N SER A 303 -19.14 -0.22 9.44
CA SER A 303 -20.37 -0.95 9.77
C SER A 303 -21.62 -0.04 9.85
N ALA A 304 -21.44 1.23 10.20
CA ALA A 304 -22.52 2.20 10.28
C ALA A 304 -23.04 2.65 8.90
N ALA A 305 -22.20 2.54 7.86
CA ALA A 305 -22.49 3.04 6.51
C ALA A 305 -23.33 2.06 5.66
N ASP A 306 -23.87 2.58 4.56
CA ASP A 306 -24.58 1.82 3.52
C ASP A 306 -23.69 1.55 2.32
N VAL A 307 -22.87 2.51 1.93
CA VAL A 307 -21.98 2.44 0.76
C VAL A 307 -20.64 3.05 1.10
N PHE A 308 -19.58 2.35 0.74
CA PHE A 308 -18.23 2.91 0.71
C PHE A 308 -18.00 3.60 -0.64
N VAL A 309 -17.46 4.82 -0.64
CA VAL A 309 -17.14 5.54 -1.87
C VAL A 309 -15.74 6.13 -1.86
N LEU A 310 -15.00 5.97 -2.97
CA LEU A 310 -13.70 6.63 -3.14
C LEU A 310 -13.48 6.98 -4.62
N SER A 311 -13.62 8.26 -4.98
CA SER A 311 -13.41 8.79 -6.34
C SER A 311 -11.95 9.16 -6.59
N THR A 312 -11.07 8.16 -6.44
CA THR A 312 -9.62 8.37 -6.53
C THR A 312 -9.12 8.51 -7.97
N ARG A 313 -8.06 9.31 -8.17
CA ARG A 313 -7.38 9.48 -9.47
C ARG A 313 -6.32 8.43 -9.75
N ASN A 314 -5.75 7.85 -8.71
CA ASN A 314 -4.65 6.88 -8.83
C ASN A 314 -4.55 5.99 -7.59
N GLU A 315 -4.55 4.68 -7.81
CA GLU A 315 -4.30 3.64 -6.81
C GLU A 315 -3.43 2.53 -7.41
N GLY A 316 -2.51 2.01 -6.61
CA GLY A 316 -1.87 0.73 -6.95
C GLY A 316 -2.78 -0.43 -6.58
N TRP A 317 -3.25 -0.41 -5.32
CA TRP A 317 -4.21 -1.34 -4.73
C TRP A 317 -4.85 -0.67 -3.52
N ALA A 318 -6.14 -0.46 -3.54
CA ALA A 318 -6.86 0.18 -2.44
C ALA A 318 -7.26 -0.84 -1.36
N ASN A 319 -6.41 -1.03 -0.36
CA ASN A 319 -6.66 -1.97 0.76
C ASN A 319 -8.01 -1.71 1.43
N VAL A 320 -8.38 -0.44 1.55
CA VAL A 320 -9.61 -0.01 2.23
C VAL A 320 -10.90 -0.56 1.57
N PHE A 321 -10.86 -0.95 0.29
CA PHE A 321 -12.01 -1.61 -0.34
C PHE A 321 -12.26 -3.00 0.25
N LEU A 322 -11.21 -3.80 0.41
CA LEU A 322 -11.32 -5.09 1.07
C LEU A 322 -11.66 -4.94 2.56
N GLU A 323 -11.20 -3.87 3.22
CA GLU A 323 -11.55 -3.54 4.61
C GLU A 323 -13.05 -3.19 4.72
N ALA A 324 -13.59 -2.40 3.79
CA ALA A 324 -15.01 -2.10 3.70
C ALA A 324 -15.84 -3.35 3.40
N MET A 325 -15.43 -4.16 2.41
CA MET A 325 -16.09 -5.42 2.07
C MET A 325 -16.04 -6.44 3.23
N ALA A 326 -14.97 -6.48 4.02
CA ALA A 326 -14.89 -7.32 5.21
C ALA A 326 -15.92 -6.91 6.28
N CYS A 327 -16.35 -5.64 6.30
CA CYS A 327 -17.48 -5.15 7.07
C CYS A 327 -18.83 -5.30 6.33
N GLY A 328 -18.88 -6.01 5.21
CA GLY A 328 -20.09 -6.24 4.42
C GLY A 328 -20.55 -5.04 3.60
N LEU A 329 -19.68 -4.08 3.31
CA LEU A 329 -20.05 -2.82 2.65
C LEU A 329 -19.75 -2.87 1.15
N PRO A 330 -20.73 -2.54 0.26
CA PRO A 330 -20.48 -2.39 -1.17
C PRO A 330 -19.61 -1.16 -1.45
N VAL A 331 -18.86 -1.21 -2.55
CA VAL A 331 -17.87 -0.19 -2.91
C VAL A 331 -18.24 0.51 -4.21
N VAL A 332 -18.28 1.84 -4.21
CA VAL A 332 -18.34 2.67 -5.42
C VAL A 332 -17.01 3.37 -5.61
N THR A 333 -16.38 3.18 -6.77
CA THR A 333 -15.05 3.74 -7.03
C THR A 333 -14.84 4.04 -8.51
N THR A 334 -13.69 4.67 -8.81
CA THR A 334 -13.26 5.01 -10.16
C THR A 334 -12.39 3.91 -10.76
N ASP A 335 -12.42 3.76 -12.10
CA ASP A 335 -11.64 2.79 -12.87
C ASP A 335 -10.18 3.26 -13.02
N VAL A 336 -9.39 3.07 -11.97
CA VAL A 336 -7.97 3.42 -11.95
C VAL A 336 -7.16 2.34 -11.23
N GLY A 337 -5.96 2.04 -11.76
CA GLY A 337 -5.05 1.07 -11.15
C GLY A 337 -5.69 -0.30 -10.94
N GLY A 338 -5.58 -0.84 -9.73
CA GLY A 338 -6.14 -2.14 -9.37
C GLY A 338 -7.60 -2.10 -8.85
N ASN A 339 -8.31 -0.98 -8.96
CA ASN A 339 -9.65 -0.86 -8.36
C ASN A 339 -10.65 -1.87 -8.94
N ARG A 340 -10.65 -2.06 -10.28
CA ARG A 340 -11.49 -3.05 -10.95
C ARG A 340 -11.14 -4.50 -10.62
N GLU A 341 -9.92 -4.76 -10.15
CA GLU A 341 -9.50 -6.09 -9.71
C GLU A 341 -10.03 -6.44 -8.31
N VAL A 342 -10.35 -5.40 -7.50
CA VAL A 342 -10.96 -5.59 -6.17
C VAL A 342 -12.48 -5.58 -6.26
N VAL A 343 -13.06 -4.68 -7.09
CA VAL A 343 -14.49 -4.60 -7.37
C VAL A 343 -14.72 -5.22 -8.76
N ASP A 344 -14.63 -6.54 -8.85
CA ASP A 344 -14.59 -7.28 -10.11
C ASP A 344 -15.97 -7.63 -10.69
N ARG A 345 -17.04 -7.36 -9.94
CA ARG A 345 -18.45 -7.66 -10.32
C ARG A 345 -19.45 -6.73 -9.63
N GLU A 346 -20.60 -6.56 -10.25
CA GLU A 346 -21.64 -5.64 -9.76
C GLU A 346 -22.23 -6.04 -8.38
N SER A 347 -22.15 -7.31 -7.98
CA SER A 347 -22.59 -7.73 -6.64
C SER A 347 -21.68 -7.24 -5.49
N LEU A 348 -20.53 -6.63 -5.80
CA LEU A 348 -19.60 -6.03 -4.84
C LEU A 348 -19.65 -4.51 -4.83
N GLY A 349 -20.23 -3.89 -5.89
CA GLY A 349 -20.28 -2.45 -6.06
C GLY A 349 -20.15 -2.00 -7.51
N PHE A 350 -19.80 -0.73 -7.70
CA PHE A 350 -19.72 -0.13 -9.04
C PHE A 350 -18.37 0.55 -9.27
N VAL A 351 -17.84 0.36 -10.48
CA VAL A 351 -16.59 1.01 -10.94
C VAL A 351 -16.92 1.90 -12.14
N VAL A 352 -16.70 3.21 -11.99
CA VAL A 352 -17.07 4.21 -13.00
C VAL A 352 -15.82 4.87 -13.59
N PRO A 353 -15.87 5.45 -14.80
CA PRO A 353 -14.74 6.19 -15.36
C PRO A 353 -14.29 7.33 -14.45
N PHE A 354 -12.96 7.53 -14.35
CA PHE A 354 -12.43 8.67 -13.59
C PHE A 354 -12.76 9.99 -14.31
N GLY A 355 -13.27 10.97 -13.53
CA GLY A 355 -13.65 12.29 -14.06
C GLY A 355 -15.09 12.37 -14.56
N ASP A 356 -15.81 11.27 -14.60
CA ASP A 356 -17.23 11.23 -14.96
C ASP A 356 -18.09 11.40 -13.71
N ALA A 357 -18.52 12.64 -13.44
CA ALA A 357 -19.32 12.99 -12.28
C ALA A 357 -20.76 12.42 -12.36
N GLU A 358 -21.32 12.34 -13.56
CA GLU A 358 -22.70 11.82 -13.78
C GLU A 358 -22.72 10.30 -13.55
N ALA A 359 -21.73 9.58 -14.08
CA ALA A 359 -21.59 8.15 -13.83
C ALA A 359 -21.38 7.86 -12.33
N LEU A 360 -20.59 8.68 -11.62
CA LEU A 360 -20.38 8.53 -10.18
C LEU A 360 -21.66 8.79 -9.40
N GLU A 361 -22.42 9.84 -9.73
CA GLU A 361 -23.72 10.15 -9.11
C GLU A 361 -24.71 9.01 -9.32
N THR A 362 -24.84 8.52 -10.56
CA THR A 362 -25.72 7.39 -10.93
C THR A 362 -25.34 6.12 -10.17
N ALA A 363 -24.04 5.84 -10.07
CA ALA A 363 -23.54 4.66 -9.33
C ALA A 363 -23.84 4.75 -7.83
N LEU A 364 -23.70 5.93 -7.23
CA LEU A 364 -24.06 6.16 -5.82
C LEU A 364 -25.56 6.01 -5.58
N ASP A 365 -26.37 6.56 -6.45
CA ASP A 365 -27.84 6.44 -6.40
C ASP A 365 -28.28 4.97 -6.47
N ARG A 366 -27.77 4.23 -7.47
CA ARG A 366 -28.01 2.78 -7.60
C ARG A 366 -27.51 2.01 -6.39
N ALA A 367 -26.33 2.36 -5.84
CA ALA A 367 -25.76 1.67 -4.71
C ALA A 367 -26.57 1.88 -3.42
N LEU A 368 -27.15 3.06 -3.22
CA LEU A 368 -28.01 3.36 -2.07
C LEU A 368 -29.38 2.66 -2.18
N ALA A 369 -29.88 2.44 -3.41
CA ALA A 369 -31.16 1.78 -3.66
C ALA A 369 -31.06 0.24 -3.65
N ALA A 370 -29.89 -0.33 -3.89
CA ALA A 370 -29.73 -1.76 -4.11
C ALA A 370 -29.84 -2.59 -2.81
N PRO A 371 -30.52 -3.74 -2.86
CA PRO A 371 -30.58 -4.68 -1.74
C PRO A 371 -29.29 -5.55 -1.72
N TRP A 372 -28.24 -5.05 -1.10
CA TRP A 372 -26.94 -5.74 -1.06
C TRP A 372 -26.95 -6.99 -0.18
N ASP A 373 -26.42 -8.11 -0.71
CA ASP A 373 -26.07 -9.26 0.10
C ASP A 373 -24.71 -8.98 0.81
N ARG A 374 -24.81 -8.40 2.00
CA ARG A 374 -23.64 -8.05 2.80
C ARG A 374 -22.81 -9.26 3.22
N ALA A 375 -23.43 -10.45 3.36
CA ALA A 375 -22.74 -11.68 3.69
C ALA A 375 -21.90 -12.16 2.50
N ALA A 376 -22.43 -12.11 1.27
CA ALA A 376 -21.66 -12.44 0.07
C ALA A 376 -20.51 -11.44 -0.18
N ILE A 377 -20.69 -10.16 0.08
CA ILE A 377 -19.62 -9.14 0.00
C ILE A 377 -18.51 -9.46 1.01
N ARG A 378 -18.88 -9.78 2.26
CA ARG A 378 -17.91 -10.21 3.28
C ARG A 378 -17.18 -11.48 2.87
N HIS A 379 -17.88 -12.48 2.36
CA HIS A 379 -17.28 -13.73 1.89
C HIS A 379 -16.22 -13.47 0.81
N HIS A 380 -16.46 -12.54 -0.12
CA HIS A 380 -15.45 -12.12 -1.09
C HIS A 380 -14.19 -11.55 -0.40
N ALA A 381 -14.33 -10.73 0.63
CA ALA A 381 -13.20 -10.23 1.39
C ALA A 381 -12.44 -11.35 2.12
N GLU A 382 -13.14 -12.36 2.66
CA GLU A 382 -12.54 -13.54 3.29
C GLU A 382 -11.70 -14.37 2.32
N GLN A 383 -12.17 -14.54 1.07
CA GLN A 383 -11.39 -15.18 0.00
C GLN A 383 -10.13 -14.39 -0.37
N ASN A 384 -10.12 -13.08 -0.05
CA ASN A 384 -9.00 -12.18 -0.25
C ASN A 384 -8.22 -11.89 1.05
N ALA A 385 -8.30 -12.77 2.06
CA ALA A 385 -7.53 -12.67 3.29
C ALA A 385 -6.01 -12.82 3.04
N TRP A 386 -5.22 -12.38 4.03
CA TRP A 386 -3.75 -12.39 3.92
C TRP A 386 -3.14 -13.79 3.77
N ASP A 387 -3.74 -14.84 4.35
CA ASP A 387 -3.07 -16.14 4.51
C ASP A 387 -2.62 -16.74 3.18
N GLY A 388 -3.50 -16.90 2.19
CA GLY A 388 -3.13 -17.45 0.89
C GLY A 388 -2.08 -16.61 0.15
N ARG A 389 -2.09 -15.29 0.33
CA ARG A 389 -1.12 -14.38 -0.28
C ARG A 389 0.26 -14.48 0.38
N VAL A 390 0.29 -14.66 1.69
CA VAL A 390 1.52 -14.91 2.46
C VAL A 390 2.10 -16.29 2.12
N ASP A 391 1.26 -17.31 1.93
CA ASP A 391 1.70 -18.65 1.50
C ASP A 391 2.43 -18.59 0.16
N LEU A 392 1.85 -17.89 -0.83
CA LEU A 392 2.48 -17.71 -2.15
C LEU A 392 3.86 -17.03 -2.05
N LEU A 393 3.98 -15.99 -1.22
CA LEU A 393 5.27 -15.30 -1.03
C LEU A 393 6.30 -16.20 -0.33
N CYS A 394 5.91 -16.89 0.75
CA CYS A 394 6.80 -17.78 1.47
C CYS A 394 7.30 -18.94 0.60
N ALA A 395 6.41 -19.51 -0.23
CA ALA A 395 6.77 -20.56 -1.19
C ALA A 395 7.77 -20.04 -2.24
N ALA A 396 7.53 -18.85 -2.81
CA ALA A 396 8.41 -18.22 -3.78
C ALA A 396 9.79 -17.92 -3.19
N PHE A 397 9.86 -17.37 -1.98
CA PHE A 397 11.13 -17.08 -1.30
C PHE A 397 11.92 -18.38 -0.99
N ALA A 398 11.24 -19.44 -0.57
CA ALA A 398 11.88 -20.73 -0.32
C ALA A 398 12.39 -21.41 -1.61
N GLU A 399 11.67 -21.28 -2.72
CA GLU A 399 12.08 -21.79 -4.02
C GLU A 399 13.38 -21.11 -4.50
N MET A 400 13.42 -19.78 -4.48
CA MET A 400 14.56 -18.98 -4.98
C MET A 400 15.84 -19.24 -4.19
N THR A 401 15.74 -19.37 -2.87
CA THR A 401 16.92 -19.60 -2.03
C THR A 401 17.49 -21.02 -2.17
N ARG A 402 16.65 -22.02 -2.52
CA ARG A 402 17.13 -23.40 -2.86
C ARG A 402 17.90 -23.43 -4.17
N SER A 403 17.38 -22.75 -5.21
CA SER A 403 18.02 -22.69 -6.53
C SER A 403 19.41 -22.04 -6.47
N THR A 404 19.55 -20.97 -5.68
CA THR A 404 20.84 -20.28 -5.49
C THR A 404 21.86 -21.16 -4.74
N GLY A 405 21.42 -21.96 -3.76
CA GLY A 405 22.26 -22.90 -3.04
C GLY A 405 22.80 -24.05 -3.92
N ALA A 406 21.98 -24.57 -4.82
CA ALA A 406 22.38 -25.62 -5.78
C ALA A 406 23.42 -25.11 -6.79
N THR A 407 23.24 -23.91 -7.34
CA THR A 407 24.17 -23.32 -8.31
C THR A 407 25.56 -23.02 -7.70
N MET A 408 25.61 -22.65 -6.41
CA MET A 408 26.88 -22.41 -5.72
C MET A 408 27.61 -23.71 -5.32
N ALA A 409 26.90 -24.83 -5.12
CA ALA A 409 27.48 -26.11 -4.82
C ALA A 409 28.10 -26.81 -6.05
N GLU A 410 27.62 -26.49 -7.25
CA GLU A 410 28.13 -27.04 -8.52
C GLU A 410 29.27 -26.25 -9.15
N ALA A 411 29.68 -25.11 -8.59
CA ALA A 411 30.84 -24.37 -9.07
C ALA A 411 32.13 -25.20 -8.80
N PRO A 412 32.91 -25.62 -9.83
CA PRO A 412 34.11 -26.43 -9.61
C PRO A 412 35.11 -25.65 -8.76
N GLN A 413 35.55 -26.28 -7.67
CA GLN A 413 36.73 -25.82 -6.94
C GLN A 413 37.90 -25.81 -7.91
N SER A 414 38.27 -24.65 -8.46
CA SER A 414 39.47 -24.51 -9.26
C SER A 414 40.67 -24.94 -8.38
N SER A 415 41.19 -26.13 -8.71
CA SER A 415 42.42 -26.66 -8.13
C SER A 415 43.52 -25.61 -8.29
N LYS A 416 44.00 -25.13 -7.16
CA LYS A 416 45.31 -24.48 -7.12
C LYS A 416 46.37 -25.53 -7.49
N VAL A 417 46.98 -25.34 -8.61
CA VAL A 417 48.33 -25.87 -8.92
C VAL A 417 49.28 -24.68 -8.95
#